data_968b8e8e01a7b36934f79d160827f401
#
_entry.id   968b8e8e01a7b36934f79d160827f401
#
_cell.length_a   1.000
_cell.length_b   1.000
_cell.length_c   1.000
_cell.angle_alpha   90.00
_cell.angle_beta   90.00
_cell.angle_gamma   90.00
#
_symmetry.space_group_name_H-M   'P 1'
#
loop_
_entity.id
_entity.type
_entity.pdbx_description
1 polymer ?
#
loop_
_entity_poly.entity_id
_entity_poly.type
_entity_poly.pdbx_seq_one_letter_code
_entity_poly.pdbx_strand_id
1 'polypeptide(L)'
;MNTMKNGFWKVFFTEWKTIIKKPSIILWTLGVPVVIFILYASIFGDGVLRKLPLAVLDEDKTSVSRELKRQISANSSLNFTHEVQNEEEGLKLIRTSKVIGLVIIPNDFQKDISKGKIVQVVLYVNNHYMTPAGIVSKGFNAAVGGFAASAKVNVLMKKGSSPLQAKEMIQPVVMRSHTLFNPFLNYAYYLCLSFFPMVLQLTVMITTLYILGSVLKYNQGRQLYNLSGDNVIAAYFGKILPYTFIFSILAFLMTAYLFGYLAIPLNTPVVNVYLLNLILIVVYQLIAIFFVTTSKDFRSLCATGGGYSSLAFSFSGYTFPQEGMPTAIKILDSIFPFSSYARMLINTAIKGMPLVESLPYIIGFAVFALIGLLSLKKFSYQLQKGHYEE
;
A
#
# COMPACT_ATOMS: atom_id res chain seq x y z
N MET A 1 -7.18 -45.26 4.16
CA MET A 1 -7.22 -44.10 5.08
C MET A 1 -6.04 -44.08 6.06
N ASN A 2 -5.65 -45.18 6.70
CA ASN A 2 -4.51 -45.20 7.62
C ASN A 2 -3.14 -44.94 6.98
N THR A 3 -2.85 -45.44 5.78
CA THR A 3 -1.60 -45.25 5.04
C THR A 3 -1.40 -43.78 4.64
N MET A 4 -2.46 -43.08 4.21
CA MET A 4 -2.45 -41.66 3.88
C MET A 4 -2.13 -40.80 5.12
N LYS A 5 -2.74 -41.09 6.26
CA LYS A 5 -2.53 -40.38 7.51
C LYS A 5 -1.06 -40.53 8.00
N ASN A 6 -0.52 -41.73 7.91
CA ASN A 6 0.89 -42.00 8.28
C ASN A 6 1.87 -41.35 7.30
N GLY A 7 1.60 -41.33 6.00
CA GLY A 7 2.43 -40.68 4.99
C GLY A 7 2.49 -39.16 5.15
N PHE A 8 1.34 -38.53 5.36
CA PHE A 8 1.26 -37.07 5.62
C PHE A 8 2.17 -36.65 6.80
N TRP A 9 2.03 -37.31 7.96
CA TRP A 9 2.81 -36.95 9.14
C TRP A 9 4.32 -37.21 8.96
N LYS A 10 4.69 -38.27 8.21
CA LYS A 10 6.10 -38.53 7.87
C LYS A 10 6.68 -37.36 7.06
N VAL A 11 6.00 -36.91 6.02
CA VAL A 11 6.43 -35.76 5.20
C VAL A 11 6.50 -34.49 6.06
N PHE A 12 5.46 -34.20 6.82
CA PHE A 12 5.34 -33.02 7.67
C PHE A 12 6.51 -32.91 8.68
N PHE A 13 6.77 -33.96 9.45
CA PHE A 13 7.85 -33.92 10.42
C PHE A 13 9.25 -33.96 9.77
N THR A 14 9.37 -34.56 8.60
CA THR A 14 10.64 -34.53 7.83
C THR A 14 10.93 -33.10 7.35
N GLU A 15 9.91 -32.39 6.89
CA GLU A 15 10.04 -31.01 6.44
C GLU A 15 10.36 -30.07 7.63
N TRP A 16 9.71 -30.22 8.78
CA TRP A 16 10.05 -29.49 10.00
C TRP A 16 11.51 -29.69 10.42
N LYS A 17 11.99 -30.93 10.40
CA LYS A 17 13.42 -31.23 10.68
C LYS A 17 14.32 -30.50 9.68
N THR A 18 13.94 -30.43 8.41
CA THR A 18 14.71 -29.74 7.37
C THR A 18 14.75 -28.22 7.64
N ILE A 19 13.62 -27.62 8.00
CA ILE A 19 13.54 -26.19 8.34
C ILE A 19 14.43 -25.86 9.54
N ILE A 20 14.37 -26.67 10.61
CA ILE A 20 15.17 -26.46 11.83
C ILE A 20 16.68 -26.63 11.54
N LYS A 21 17.05 -27.58 10.68
CA LYS A 21 18.45 -27.81 10.31
C LYS A 21 19.02 -26.75 9.37
N LYS A 22 18.16 -26.01 8.64
CA LYS A 22 18.57 -24.99 7.68
C LYS A 22 18.03 -23.63 8.10
N PRO A 23 18.71 -22.91 9.02
CA PRO A 23 18.22 -21.62 9.53
C PRO A 23 18.06 -20.57 8.43
N SER A 24 18.74 -20.73 7.29
CA SER A 24 18.54 -19.88 6.12
C SER A 24 17.08 -19.88 5.61
N ILE A 25 16.36 -20.99 5.76
CA ILE A 25 14.94 -21.05 5.36
C ILE A 25 14.13 -20.07 6.22
N ILE A 26 14.31 -20.11 7.55
CA ILE A 26 13.61 -19.20 8.48
C ILE A 26 14.03 -17.76 8.21
N LEU A 27 15.30 -17.52 7.94
CA LEU A 27 15.80 -16.19 7.61
C LEU A 27 15.09 -15.60 6.38
N TRP A 28 14.96 -16.37 5.29
CA TRP A 28 14.32 -15.91 4.07
C TRP A 28 12.79 -15.84 4.16
N THR A 29 12.15 -16.76 4.87
CA THR A 29 10.69 -16.85 4.95
C THR A 29 10.07 -15.94 6.00
N LEU A 30 10.79 -15.64 7.08
CA LEU A 30 10.33 -14.82 8.19
C LEU A 30 11.24 -13.60 8.41
N GLY A 31 12.55 -13.80 8.49
CA GLY A 31 13.50 -12.74 8.86
C GLY A 31 13.51 -11.60 7.85
N VAL A 32 13.70 -11.90 6.56
CA VAL A 32 13.74 -10.85 5.50
C VAL A 32 12.43 -10.07 5.41
N PRO A 33 11.24 -10.69 5.35
CA PRO A 33 9.98 -9.94 5.36
C PRO A 33 9.80 -9.06 6.61
N VAL A 34 10.15 -9.56 7.79
CA VAL A 34 10.07 -8.78 9.04
C VAL A 34 11.01 -7.58 8.99
N VAL A 35 12.23 -7.74 8.50
CA VAL A 35 13.16 -6.61 8.30
C VAL A 35 12.59 -5.60 7.32
N ILE A 36 11.98 -6.04 6.22
CA ILE A 36 11.30 -5.15 5.27
C ILE A 36 10.15 -4.40 5.95
N PHE A 37 9.34 -5.07 6.76
CA PHE A 37 8.25 -4.42 7.51
C PHE A 37 8.80 -3.34 8.46
N ILE A 38 9.87 -3.64 9.20
CA ILE A 38 10.51 -2.68 10.11
C ILE A 38 11.08 -1.49 9.33
N LEU A 39 11.74 -1.72 8.19
CA LEU A 39 12.28 -0.65 7.34
C LEU A 39 11.18 0.27 6.82
N TYR A 40 10.12 -0.29 6.24
CA TYR A 40 8.97 0.52 5.77
C TYR A 40 8.33 1.31 6.91
N ALA A 41 8.19 0.67 8.05
CA ALA A 41 7.64 1.30 9.22
C ALA A 41 8.51 2.44 9.76
N SER A 42 9.82 2.27 9.75
CA SER A 42 10.77 3.32 10.15
C SER A 42 10.75 4.51 9.17
N ILE A 43 10.65 4.25 7.86
CA ILE A 43 10.60 5.30 6.84
C ILE A 43 9.29 6.11 6.93
N PHE A 44 8.17 5.43 7.17
CA PHE A 44 6.84 6.05 7.15
C PHE A 44 6.24 6.26 8.55
N GLY A 45 6.99 6.01 9.62
CA GLY A 45 6.51 6.02 11.01
C GLY A 45 5.89 7.34 11.45
N ASP A 46 6.40 8.47 10.98
CA ASP A 46 5.83 9.81 11.25
C ASP A 46 4.46 10.02 10.57
N GLY A 47 4.11 9.16 9.62
CA GLY A 47 2.80 9.06 8.97
C GLY A 47 2.38 10.30 8.20
N VAL A 48 2.36 11.46 8.83
CA VAL A 48 1.97 12.73 8.22
C VAL A 48 3.20 13.54 7.88
N LEU A 49 3.33 13.93 6.62
CA LEU A 49 4.41 14.80 6.16
C LEU A 49 4.23 16.19 6.78
N ARG A 50 5.25 16.63 7.51
CA ARG A 50 5.28 17.93 8.19
C ARG A 50 6.41 18.80 7.64
N LYS A 51 6.27 20.14 7.80
CA LYS A 51 7.31 21.11 7.45
C LYS A 51 7.81 20.96 6.01
N LEU A 52 6.89 20.70 5.07
CA LEU A 52 7.23 20.59 3.65
C LEU A 52 7.89 21.89 3.17
N PRO A 53 9.08 21.84 2.54
CA PRO A 53 9.83 23.02 2.21
C PRO A 53 9.19 23.80 1.06
N LEU A 54 8.96 25.10 1.27
CA LEU A 54 8.46 26.05 0.30
C LEU A 54 9.44 27.20 0.10
N ALA A 55 9.47 27.74 -1.11
CA ALA A 55 10.05 29.04 -1.38
C ALA A 55 8.96 30.13 -1.35
N VAL A 56 9.34 31.35 -1.05
CA VAL A 56 8.48 32.52 -1.14
C VAL A 56 9.16 33.65 -1.91
N LEU A 57 8.43 34.25 -2.85
CA LEU A 57 8.74 35.51 -3.48
C LEU A 57 7.75 36.53 -2.94
N ASP A 58 8.20 37.41 -2.07
CA ASP A 58 7.40 38.50 -1.48
C ASP A 58 7.81 39.83 -2.15
N GLU A 59 7.03 40.23 -3.16
CA GLU A 59 7.28 41.46 -3.89
C GLU A 59 6.74 42.72 -3.16
N ASP A 60 5.80 42.53 -2.20
CA ASP A 60 5.17 43.62 -1.46
C ASP A 60 5.96 44.04 -0.22
N LYS A 61 6.58 43.11 0.48
CA LYS A 61 7.44 43.30 1.68
C LYS A 61 6.80 44.11 2.81
N THR A 62 5.47 44.14 2.88
CA THR A 62 4.68 44.90 3.86
C THR A 62 4.38 44.13 5.14
N SER A 63 3.69 44.77 6.09
CA SER A 63 3.17 44.09 7.29
C SER A 63 2.11 43.04 6.96
N VAL A 64 1.33 43.27 5.91
CA VAL A 64 0.24 42.41 5.49
C VAL A 64 0.77 41.16 4.78
N SER A 65 1.81 41.30 3.93
CA SER A 65 2.46 40.16 3.29
C SER A 65 3.17 39.28 4.32
N ARG A 66 3.82 39.88 5.33
CA ARG A 66 4.43 39.15 6.46
C ARG A 66 3.39 38.37 7.27
N GLU A 67 2.22 38.96 7.51
CA GLU A 67 1.12 38.27 8.21
C GLU A 67 0.62 37.07 7.41
N LEU A 68 0.46 37.19 6.09
CA LEU A 68 0.11 36.05 5.23
C LEU A 68 1.18 34.95 5.30
N LYS A 69 2.46 35.30 5.19
CA LYS A 69 3.58 34.34 5.36
C LYS A 69 3.50 33.63 6.70
N ARG A 70 3.22 34.36 7.77
CA ARG A 70 3.06 33.80 9.12
C ARG A 70 1.91 32.81 9.21
N GLN A 71 0.75 33.12 8.62
CA GLN A 71 -0.42 32.23 8.60
C GLN A 71 -0.16 30.96 7.79
N ILE A 72 0.54 31.06 6.65
CA ILE A 72 0.94 29.90 5.86
C ILE A 72 1.90 29.02 6.69
N SER A 73 2.91 29.60 7.34
CA SER A 73 3.88 28.89 8.18
C SER A 73 3.28 28.33 9.48
N ALA A 74 2.16 28.87 9.95
CA ALA A 74 1.45 28.34 11.10
C ALA A 74 0.80 26.97 10.83
N ASN A 75 0.63 26.61 9.56
CA ASN A 75 0.21 25.25 9.18
C ASN A 75 1.36 24.28 9.43
N SER A 76 1.12 23.25 10.25
CA SER A 76 2.13 22.26 10.65
C SER A 76 2.78 21.51 9.49
N SER A 77 2.13 21.49 8.34
CA SER A 77 2.62 20.79 7.15
C SER A 77 3.51 21.65 6.25
N LEU A 78 3.53 22.97 6.42
CA LEU A 78 4.22 23.92 5.53
C LEU A 78 5.36 24.64 6.25
N ASN A 79 6.46 24.91 5.53
CA ASN A 79 7.58 25.68 6.06
C ASN A 79 8.25 26.46 4.94
N PHE A 80 8.36 27.79 5.06
CA PHE A 80 9.19 28.57 4.17
C PHE A 80 10.66 28.39 4.54
N THR A 81 11.42 27.75 3.65
CA THR A 81 12.86 27.49 3.82
C THR A 81 13.73 28.42 2.98
N HIS A 82 13.15 29.02 1.94
CA HIS A 82 13.88 29.91 1.01
C HIS A 82 13.04 31.15 0.70
N GLU A 83 13.69 32.30 0.74
CA GLU A 83 13.15 33.55 0.25
C GLU A 83 13.91 33.91 -1.03
N VAL A 84 13.21 34.08 -2.14
CA VAL A 84 13.82 34.28 -3.47
C VAL A 84 13.54 35.68 -3.98
N GLN A 85 14.39 36.17 -4.88
CA GLN A 85 14.30 37.52 -5.41
C GLN A 85 13.50 37.61 -6.73
N ASN A 86 13.33 36.51 -7.42
CA ASN A 86 12.59 36.42 -8.67
C ASN A 86 11.99 35.03 -8.85
N GLU A 87 11.02 34.96 -9.77
CA GLU A 87 10.29 33.72 -10.05
C GLU A 87 11.21 32.62 -10.61
N GLU A 88 12.18 32.97 -11.45
CA GLU A 88 13.08 32.02 -12.08
C GLU A 88 13.94 31.26 -11.04
N GLU A 89 14.44 31.98 -10.02
CA GLU A 89 15.15 31.39 -8.90
C GLU A 89 14.26 30.39 -8.14
N GLY A 90 13.02 30.77 -7.85
CA GLY A 90 12.04 29.91 -7.18
C GLY A 90 11.72 28.65 -7.99
N LEU A 91 11.50 28.79 -9.30
CA LEU A 91 11.26 27.66 -10.20
C LEU A 91 12.50 26.74 -10.32
N LYS A 92 13.71 27.30 -10.26
CA LYS A 92 14.96 26.51 -10.22
C LYS A 92 15.05 25.68 -8.95
N LEU A 93 14.63 26.20 -7.79
CA LEU A 93 14.57 25.44 -6.54
C LEU A 93 13.57 24.28 -6.63
N ILE A 94 12.42 24.47 -7.29
CA ILE A 94 11.47 23.38 -7.56
C ILE A 94 12.07 22.32 -8.49
N ARG A 95 12.69 22.74 -9.60
CA ARG A 95 13.32 21.82 -10.57
C ARG A 95 14.45 21.00 -9.95
N THR A 96 15.19 21.58 -9.00
CA THR A 96 16.26 20.88 -8.26
C THR A 96 15.74 20.14 -7.01
N SER A 97 14.42 20.06 -6.82
CA SER A 97 13.77 19.40 -5.67
C SER A 97 14.22 19.90 -4.29
N LYS A 98 14.73 21.12 -4.20
CA LYS A 98 15.08 21.76 -2.92
C LYS A 98 13.84 22.23 -2.17
N VAL A 99 12.78 22.61 -2.93
CA VAL A 99 11.48 22.96 -2.40
C VAL A 99 10.38 22.24 -3.19
N ILE A 100 9.22 22.05 -2.56
CA ILE A 100 8.05 21.41 -3.19
C ILE A 100 7.18 22.43 -3.91
N GLY A 101 7.19 23.68 -3.46
CA GLY A 101 6.42 24.75 -4.08
C GLY A 101 7.03 26.13 -3.87
N LEU A 102 6.53 27.08 -4.68
CA LEU A 102 6.85 28.49 -4.63
C LEU A 102 5.57 29.29 -4.45
N VAL A 103 5.52 30.13 -3.45
CA VAL A 103 4.43 31.09 -3.20
C VAL A 103 4.89 32.47 -3.69
N ILE A 104 4.07 33.12 -4.50
CA ILE A 104 4.32 34.49 -4.98
C ILE A 104 3.26 35.41 -4.41
N ILE A 105 3.70 36.43 -3.67
CA ILE A 105 2.89 37.53 -3.15
C ILE A 105 3.18 38.75 -4.03
N PRO A 106 2.19 39.26 -4.77
CA PRO A 106 2.42 40.31 -5.77
C PRO A 106 2.68 41.69 -5.16
N ASN A 107 3.26 42.57 -5.94
CA ASN A 107 3.39 44.00 -5.61
C ASN A 107 2.02 44.63 -5.29
N ASP A 108 2.03 45.70 -4.49
CA ASP A 108 0.84 46.42 -4.04
C ASP A 108 -0.18 45.57 -3.25
N PHE A 109 0.20 44.38 -2.74
CA PHE A 109 -0.68 43.42 -2.03
C PHE A 109 -1.45 44.11 -0.90
N GLN A 110 -0.78 44.83 0.00
CA GLN A 110 -1.41 45.54 1.11
C GLN A 110 -2.34 46.64 0.62
N LYS A 111 -1.90 47.43 -0.35
CA LYS A 111 -2.63 48.57 -0.90
C LYS A 111 -3.93 48.13 -1.54
N ASP A 112 -3.91 47.09 -2.34
CA ASP A 112 -5.10 46.62 -3.08
C ASP A 112 -6.09 45.90 -2.14
N ILE A 113 -5.62 45.12 -1.16
CA ILE A 113 -6.47 44.57 -0.11
C ILE A 113 -7.17 45.68 0.68
N SER A 114 -6.42 46.74 1.04
CA SER A 114 -7.01 47.88 1.79
C SER A 114 -8.09 48.59 1.03
N LYS A 115 -8.04 48.60 -0.31
CA LYS A 115 -9.06 49.17 -1.22
C LYS A 115 -10.21 48.19 -1.52
N GLY A 116 -10.11 46.93 -1.01
CA GLY A 116 -11.10 45.88 -1.28
C GLY A 116 -11.02 45.30 -2.69
N LYS A 117 -9.92 45.48 -3.39
CA LYS A 117 -9.67 44.83 -4.69
C LYS A 117 -9.34 43.38 -4.55
N ILE A 118 -9.55 42.62 -5.62
CA ILE A 118 -9.17 41.22 -5.72
C ILE A 118 -7.68 41.16 -5.99
N VAL A 119 -6.94 40.41 -5.14
CA VAL A 119 -5.52 40.16 -5.29
C VAL A 119 -5.29 38.65 -5.42
N GLN A 120 -4.38 38.26 -6.31
CA GLN A 120 -4.05 36.86 -6.54
C GLN A 120 -2.72 36.53 -5.89
N VAL A 121 -2.72 35.56 -4.98
CA VAL A 121 -1.50 34.91 -4.47
C VAL A 121 -1.33 33.62 -5.24
N VAL A 122 -0.16 33.44 -5.87
CA VAL A 122 0.09 32.30 -6.76
C VAL A 122 0.87 31.22 -6.01
N LEU A 123 0.50 29.98 -6.19
CA LEU A 123 1.24 28.81 -5.75
C LEU A 123 1.65 27.98 -6.96
N TYR A 124 2.95 27.85 -7.19
CA TYR A 124 3.52 26.80 -8.03
C TYR A 124 3.86 25.60 -7.16
N VAL A 125 3.45 24.41 -7.56
CA VAL A 125 3.70 23.18 -6.81
C VAL A 125 4.21 22.07 -7.73
N ASN A 126 5.21 21.31 -7.25
CA ASN A 126 5.70 20.13 -7.96
C ASN A 126 4.74 18.96 -7.78
N ASN A 127 3.85 18.77 -8.73
CA ASN A 127 2.83 17.70 -8.69
C ASN A 127 3.36 16.32 -9.13
N HIS A 128 4.65 16.19 -9.44
CA HIS A 128 5.27 14.88 -9.64
C HIS A 128 5.18 14.02 -8.37
N TYR A 129 5.30 14.65 -7.21
CA TYR A 129 5.08 14.03 -5.89
C TYR A 129 3.65 14.31 -5.42
N MET A 130 2.68 13.52 -5.90
CA MET A 130 1.23 13.77 -5.72
C MET A 130 0.82 14.00 -4.25
N THR A 131 1.29 13.18 -3.31
CA THR A 131 0.88 13.33 -1.89
C THR A 131 1.45 14.59 -1.23
N PRO A 132 2.77 14.87 -1.27
CA PRO A 132 3.29 16.14 -0.78
C PRO A 132 2.64 17.35 -1.44
N ALA A 133 2.45 17.32 -2.76
CA ALA A 133 1.79 18.40 -3.52
C ALA A 133 0.35 18.64 -3.06
N GLY A 134 -0.42 17.55 -2.83
CA GLY A 134 -1.78 17.63 -2.30
C GLY A 134 -1.83 18.24 -0.90
N ILE A 135 -0.89 17.87 -0.01
CA ILE A 135 -0.79 18.45 1.34
C ILE A 135 -0.44 19.94 1.26
N VAL A 136 0.53 20.32 0.43
CA VAL A 136 0.92 21.72 0.22
C VAL A 136 -0.28 22.54 -0.30
N SER A 137 -0.95 22.06 -1.34
CA SER A 137 -2.11 22.74 -1.92
C SER A 137 -3.25 22.91 -0.92
N LYS A 138 -3.56 21.86 -0.15
CA LYS A 138 -4.60 21.90 0.89
C LYS A 138 -4.26 22.89 2.00
N GLY A 139 -3.03 22.85 2.49
CA GLY A 139 -2.54 23.75 3.55
C GLY A 139 -2.49 25.22 3.10
N PHE A 140 -1.99 25.46 1.89
CA PHE A 140 -1.97 26.79 1.28
C PHE A 140 -3.37 27.37 1.11
N ASN A 141 -4.29 26.62 0.50
CA ASN A 141 -5.67 27.08 0.28
C ASN A 141 -6.38 27.38 1.59
N ALA A 142 -6.17 26.57 2.63
CA ALA A 142 -6.75 26.83 3.95
C ALA A 142 -6.19 28.12 4.59
N ALA A 143 -4.88 28.35 4.51
CA ALA A 143 -4.24 29.54 5.06
C ALA A 143 -4.63 30.80 4.32
N VAL A 144 -4.57 30.79 2.98
CA VAL A 144 -4.95 31.94 2.14
C VAL A 144 -6.44 32.25 2.25
N GLY A 145 -7.28 31.21 2.28
CA GLY A 145 -8.72 31.37 2.48
C GLY A 145 -9.08 32.00 3.84
N GLY A 146 -8.43 31.55 4.91
CA GLY A 146 -8.56 32.11 6.26
C GLY A 146 -8.10 33.56 6.31
N PHE A 147 -6.94 33.86 5.70
CA PHE A 147 -6.43 35.21 5.59
C PHE A 147 -7.38 36.13 4.81
N ALA A 148 -7.88 35.70 3.65
CA ALA A 148 -8.79 36.47 2.81
C ALA A 148 -10.11 36.78 3.54
N ALA A 149 -10.66 35.82 4.27
CA ALA A 149 -11.85 36.03 5.11
C ALA A 149 -11.58 37.08 6.19
N SER A 150 -10.47 36.98 6.92
CA SER A 150 -10.07 37.93 7.95
C SER A 150 -9.84 39.35 7.39
N ALA A 151 -9.17 39.44 6.25
CA ALA A 151 -8.92 40.71 5.57
C ALA A 151 -10.24 41.40 5.16
N LYS A 152 -11.20 40.64 4.61
CA LYS A 152 -12.52 41.14 4.20
C LYS A 152 -13.36 41.58 5.40
N VAL A 153 -13.32 40.85 6.54
CA VAL A 153 -13.96 41.32 7.79
C VAL A 153 -13.40 42.65 8.19
N ASN A 154 -12.08 42.84 8.19
CA ASN A 154 -11.43 44.09 8.58
C ASN A 154 -11.84 45.26 7.65
N VAL A 155 -11.96 45.01 6.36
CA VAL A 155 -12.42 46.03 5.40
C VAL A 155 -13.90 46.42 5.66
N LEU A 156 -14.77 45.47 5.92
CA LEU A 156 -16.21 45.74 6.21
C LEU A 156 -16.34 46.47 7.58
N MET A 157 -15.57 46.09 8.58
CA MET A 157 -15.56 46.82 9.87
C MET A 157 -15.13 48.27 9.72
N LYS A 158 -14.10 48.54 8.88
CA LYS A 158 -13.69 49.93 8.55
C LYS A 158 -14.79 50.74 7.83
N LYS A 159 -15.72 50.03 7.16
CA LYS A 159 -16.92 50.65 6.49
C LYS A 159 -18.12 50.78 7.43
N GLY A 160 -17.99 50.46 8.73
CA GLY A 160 -19.03 50.64 9.73
C GLY A 160 -19.88 49.42 10.04
N SER A 161 -19.59 48.24 9.47
CA SER A 161 -20.26 46.99 9.83
C SER A 161 -19.82 46.50 11.19
N SER A 162 -20.74 45.94 11.96
CA SER A 162 -20.35 45.21 13.21
C SER A 162 -19.56 43.93 12.87
N PRO A 163 -18.72 43.42 13.79
CA PRO A 163 -17.96 42.20 13.55
C PRO A 163 -18.84 40.98 13.17
N LEU A 164 -20.01 40.87 13.76
CA LEU A 164 -20.97 39.80 13.48
C LEU A 164 -21.56 39.91 12.07
N GLN A 165 -22.07 41.12 11.73
CA GLN A 165 -22.57 41.39 10.40
C GLN A 165 -21.53 41.22 9.29
N ALA A 166 -20.29 41.67 9.52
CA ALA A 166 -19.20 41.49 8.57
C ALA A 166 -18.90 40.00 8.34
N LYS A 167 -18.94 39.16 9.38
CA LYS A 167 -18.72 37.75 9.28
C LYS A 167 -19.83 37.02 8.52
N GLU A 168 -21.09 37.37 8.76
CA GLU A 168 -22.24 36.80 8.04
C GLU A 168 -22.24 37.18 6.56
N MET A 169 -21.87 38.43 6.22
CA MET A 169 -21.77 38.91 4.83
C MET A 169 -20.68 38.20 3.99
N ILE A 170 -19.66 37.66 4.65
CA ILE A 170 -18.49 37.04 3.94
C ILE A 170 -18.77 35.60 3.58
N GLN A 171 -19.52 34.86 4.39
CA GLN A 171 -19.76 33.44 4.18
C GLN A 171 -21.26 33.11 4.10
N PRO A 172 -21.97 33.56 3.05
CA PRO A 172 -23.37 33.17 2.84
C PRO A 172 -23.53 31.65 2.60
N VAL A 173 -22.44 30.98 2.17
CA VAL A 173 -22.37 29.53 1.98
C VAL A 173 -21.18 28.98 2.77
N VAL A 174 -21.45 28.11 3.74
CA VAL A 174 -20.41 27.43 4.52
C VAL A 174 -20.10 26.07 3.90
N MET A 175 -18.91 25.89 3.37
CA MET A 175 -18.45 24.62 2.87
C MET A 175 -18.01 23.74 4.06
N ARG A 176 -18.67 22.60 4.26
CA ARG A 176 -18.27 21.56 5.21
C ARG A 176 -17.81 20.33 4.43
N SER A 177 -16.54 19.99 4.54
CA SER A 177 -15.96 18.81 3.92
C SER A 177 -15.51 17.82 5.01
N HIS A 178 -16.02 16.59 4.94
CA HIS A 178 -15.62 15.50 5.81
C HIS A 178 -14.82 14.48 5.00
N THR A 179 -13.52 14.40 5.26
CA THR A 179 -12.66 13.40 4.63
C THR A 179 -12.79 12.09 5.39
N LEU A 180 -13.21 11.02 4.71
CA LEU A 180 -13.40 9.70 5.29
C LEU A 180 -12.11 8.84 5.16
N PHE A 181 -11.96 7.87 6.07
CA PHE A 181 -10.96 6.78 6.07
C PHE A 181 -9.49 7.19 6.27
N ASN A 182 -9.04 8.32 5.75
CA ASN A 182 -7.70 8.86 5.99
C ASN A 182 -7.73 10.40 6.01
N PRO A 183 -8.36 11.03 7.02
CA PRO A 183 -8.60 12.48 7.06
C PRO A 183 -7.31 13.30 7.12
N PHE A 184 -6.24 12.74 7.69
CA PHE A 184 -4.95 13.41 7.85
C PHE A 184 -3.98 13.15 6.70
N LEU A 185 -4.39 12.43 5.64
CA LEU A 185 -3.52 12.00 4.55
C LEU A 185 -2.26 11.29 5.09
N ASN A 186 -2.45 10.42 6.08
CA ASN A 186 -1.38 9.65 6.67
C ASN A 186 -0.79 8.70 5.64
N TYR A 187 0.46 8.92 5.29
CA TYR A 187 1.15 8.20 4.23
C TYR A 187 1.47 6.76 4.62
N ALA A 188 1.75 6.53 5.92
CA ALA A 188 1.96 5.18 6.43
C ALA A 188 0.70 4.31 6.29
N TYR A 189 -0.49 4.88 6.55
CA TYR A 189 -1.76 4.14 6.40
C TYR A 189 -1.98 3.65 4.98
N TYR A 190 -1.66 4.49 4.00
CA TYR A 190 -1.80 4.13 2.59
C TYR A 190 -0.74 3.12 2.14
N LEU A 191 0.54 3.41 2.39
CA LEU A 191 1.64 2.59 1.89
C LEU A 191 1.80 1.28 2.64
N CYS A 192 1.82 1.29 3.98
CA CYS A 192 2.03 0.06 4.73
C CYS A 192 0.89 -0.93 4.53
N LEU A 193 -0.36 -0.44 4.41
CA LEU A 193 -1.52 -1.28 4.15
C LEU A 193 -1.45 -1.99 2.80
N SER A 194 -0.76 -1.41 1.82
CA SER A 194 -0.59 -1.99 0.48
C SER A 194 0.68 -2.83 0.34
N PHE A 195 1.82 -2.32 0.83
CA PHE A 195 3.11 -2.99 0.65
C PHE A 195 3.31 -4.22 1.53
N PHE A 196 2.80 -4.23 2.76
CA PHE A 196 3.00 -5.37 3.64
C PHE A 196 2.32 -6.65 3.12
N PRO A 197 1.05 -6.61 2.69
CA PRO A 197 0.46 -7.77 2.03
C PRO A 197 1.14 -8.15 0.71
N MET A 198 1.68 -7.17 -0.04
CA MET A 198 2.48 -7.45 -1.22
C MET A 198 3.74 -8.25 -0.87
N VAL A 199 4.46 -7.87 0.18
CA VAL A 199 5.65 -8.62 0.64
C VAL A 199 5.26 -10.00 1.13
N LEU A 200 4.14 -10.13 1.85
CA LEU A 200 3.61 -11.42 2.29
C LEU A 200 3.35 -12.35 1.10
N GLN A 201 2.55 -11.90 0.11
CA GLN A 201 2.20 -12.72 -1.05
C GLN A 201 3.43 -13.13 -1.87
N LEU A 202 4.38 -12.18 -2.08
CA LEU A 202 5.62 -12.43 -2.81
C LEU A 202 6.47 -13.49 -2.11
N THR A 203 6.61 -13.35 -0.79
CA THR A 203 7.35 -14.33 0.04
C THR A 203 6.72 -15.70 -0.02
N VAL A 204 5.40 -15.79 0.13
CA VAL A 204 4.64 -17.05 0.03
C VAL A 204 4.84 -17.71 -1.33
N MET A 205 4.68 -16.92 -2.41
CA MET A 205 4.82 -17.43 -3.78
C MET A 205 6.23 -17.95 -4.03
N ILE A 206 7.26 -17.11 -3.87
CA ILE A 206 8.65 -17.48 -4.17
C ILE A 206 9.10 -18.67 -3.33
N THR A 207 8.79 -18.66 -2.04
CA THR A 207 9.18 -19.77 -1.15
C THR A 207 8.49 -21.06 -1.57
N THR A 208 7.19 -21.03 -1.89
CA THR A 208 6.46 -22.23 -2.28
C THR A 208 6.98 -22.79 -3.62
N LEU A 209 7.26 -21.91 -4.59
CA LEU A 209 7.87 -22.30 -5.86
C LEU A 209 9.24 -22.94 -5.64
N TYR A 210 10.06 -22.35 -4.78
CA TYR A 210 11.38 -22.88 -4.46
C TYR A 210 11.29 -24.27 -3.82
N ILE A 211 10.40 -24.45 -2.84
CA ILE A 211 10.25 -25.69 -2.08
C ILE A 211 9.75 -26.83 -2.99
N LEU A 212 8.72 -26.58 -3.80
CA LEU A 212 8.16 -27.58 -4.68
C LEU A 212 9.03 -27.79 -5.93
N GLY A 213 9.55 -26.72 -6.51
CA GLY A 213 10.39 -26.77 -7.68
C GLY A 213 11.74 -27.46 -7.41
N SER A 214 12.31 -27.25 -6.23
CA SER A 214 13.56 -27.93 -5.83
C SER A 214 13.42 -29.45 -5.78
N VAL A 215 12.26 -29.98 -5.41
CA VAL A 215 11.97 -31.43 -5.42
C VAL A 215 12.14 -32.01 -6.81
N LEU A 216 11.63 -31.30 -7.83
CA LEU A 216 11.74 -31.74 -9.23
C LEU A 216 13.14 -31.50 -9.77
N LYS A 217 13.76 -30.35 -9.45
CA LYS A 217 15.13 -30.00 -9.88
C LYS A 217 16.18 -31.02 -9.40
N TYR A 218 16.08 -31.48 -8.17
CA TYR A 218 17.04 -32.39 -7.57
C TYR A 218 16.60 -33.85 -7.63
N ASN A 219 15.64 -34.21 -8.48
CA ASN A 219 15.11 -35.57 -8.66
C ASN A 219 14.66 -36.26 -7.37
N GLN A 220 14.17 -35.47 -6.40
CA GLN A 220 13.68 -35.96 -5.11
C GLN A 220 12.17 -36.32 -5.16
N GLY A 221 11.55 -36.21 -6.33
CA GLY A 221 10.12 -36.43 -6.52
C GLY A 221 9.66 -37.80 -6.08
N ARG A 222 10.35 -38.85 -6.55
CA ARG A 222 10.01 -40.24 -6.21
C ARG A 222 10.20 -40.54 -4.72
N GLN A 223 11.23 -39.95 -4.10
CA GLN A 223 11.47 -40.09 -2.67
C GLN A 223 10.32 -39.46 -1.86
N LEU A 224 9.90 -38.23 -2.21
CA LEU A 224 8.77 -37.57 -1.57
C LEU A 224 7.47 -38.34 -1.76
N TYR A 225 7.24 -38.88 -2.97
CA TYR A 225 6.03 -39.64 -3.28
C TYR A 225 5.95 -40.93 -2.44
N ASN A 226 7.04 -41.70 -2.39
CA ASN A 226 7.11 -42.91 -1.57
C ASN A 226 6.99 -42.59 -0.06
N LEU A 227 7.61 -41.50 0.42
CA LEU A 227 7.50 -41.09 1.83
C LEU A 227 6.05 -40.72 2.19
N SER A 228 5.30 -40.22 1.26
CA SER A 228 3.89 -39.84 1.44
C SER A 228 2.93 -41.03 1.38
N GLY A 229 3.43 -42.24 1.14
CA GLY A 229 2.60 -43.46 0.95
C GLY A 229 1.87 -43.42 -0.38
N ASP A 230 2.55 -43.02 -1.45
CA ASP A 230 2.08 -42.94 -2.83
C ASP A 230 0.83 -42.03 -3.01
N ASN A 231 0.73 -41.02 -2.16
CA ASN A 231 -0.39 -40.09 -2.18
C ASN A 231 0.08 -38.64 -2.37
N VAL A 232 -0.28 -38.03 -3.52
CA VAL A 232 0.14 -36.67 -3.86
C VAL A 232 -0.43 -35.61 -2.91
N ILE A 233 -1.65 -35.82 -2.38
CA ILE A 233 -2.28 -34.88 -1.44
C ILE A 233 -1.45 -34.86 -0.14
N ALA A 234 -1.08 -36.06 0.37
CA ALA A 234 -0.22 -36.19 1.54
C ALA A 234 1.19 -35.65 1.30
N ALA A 235 1.74 -35.84 0.09
CA ALA A 235 3.02 -35.26 -0.33
C ALA A 235 3.00 -33.73 -0.32
N TYR A 236 1.99 -33.14 -0.99
CA TYR A 236 1.85 -31.70 -1.13
C TYR A 236 1.57 -31.02 0.21
N PHE A 237 0.46 -31.39 0.87
CA PHE A 237 0.09 -30.73 2.13
C PHE A 237 1.05 -31.02 3.27
N GLY A 238 1.62 -32.24 3.35
CA GLY A 238 2.66 -32.56 4.32
C GLY A 238 3.90 -31.70 4.17
N LYS A 239 4.28 -31.38 2.92
CA LYS A 239 5.45 -30.56 2.63
C LYS A 239 5.18 -29.05 2.83
N ILE A 240 3.98 -28.57 2.50
CA ILE A 240 3.65 -27.13 2.51
C ILE A 240 3.19 -26.64 3.89
N LEU A 241 2.49 -27.46 4.67
CA LEU A 241 1.87 -27.03 5.92
C LEU A 241 2.85 -26.45 6.96
N PRO A 242 4.09 -26.94 7.12
CA PRO A 242 5.09 -26.30 7.98
C PRO A 242 5.36 -24.84 7.60
N TYR A 243 5.41 -24.54 6.29
CA TYR A 243 5.62 -23.18 5.80
C TYR A 243 4.36 -22.32 5.94
N THR A 244 3.17 -22.91 5.76
CA THR A 244 1.90 -22.23 6.04
C THR A 244 1.87 -21.74 7.49
N PHE A 245 2.36 -22.54 8.43
CA PHE A 245 2.49 -22.15 9.83
C PHE A 245 3.46 -20.96 10.01
N ILE A 246 4.62 -20.98 9.36
CA ILE A 246 5.59 -19.86 9.42
C ILE A 246 4.96 -18.58 8.82
N PHE A 247 4.30 -18.70 7.66
CA PHE A 247 3.62 -17.58 7.03
C PHE A 247 2.42 -17.06 7.85
N SER A 248 1.76 -17.94 8.60
CA SER A 248 0.71 -17.57 9.55
C SER A 248 1.28 -16.68 10.67
N ILE A 249 2.46 -17.00 11.19
CA ILE A 249 3.18 -16.15 12.16
C ILE A 249 3.54 -14.80 11.50
N LEU A 250 4.07 -14.81 10.29
CA LEU A 250 4.38 -13.58 9.55
C LEU A 250 3.13 -12.70 9.35
N ALA A 251 2.01 -13.31 8.95
CA ALA A 251 0.73 -12.61 8.79
C ALA A 251 0.20 -12.05 10.12
N PHE A 252 0.40 -12.78 11.22
CA PHE A 252 0.06 -12.29 12.56
C PHE A 252 0.90 -11.07 12.93
N LEU A 253 2.23 -11.14 12.77
CA LEU A 253 3.13 -10.02 13.03
C LEU A 253 2.79 -8.80 12.15
N MET A 254 2.50 -9.03 10.87
CA MET A 254 2.04 -8.00 9.95
C MET A 254 0.75 -7.33 10.44
N THR A 255 -0.24 -8.12 10.82
CA THR A 255 -1.55 -7.61 11.28
C THR A 255 -1.41 -6.84 12.60
N ALA A 256 -0.66 -7.38 13.55
CA ALA A 256 -0.37 -6.73 14.82
C ALA A 256 0.38 -5.41 14.64
N TYR A 257 1.31 -5.36 13.68
CA TYR A 257 2.05 -4.15 13.38
C TYR A 257 1.17 -3.07 12.73
N LEU A 258 0.40 -3.42 11.69
CA LEU A 258 -0.46 -2.47 10.97
C LEU A 258 -1.53 -1.86 11.88
N PHE A 259 -2.25 -2.68 12.61
CA PHE A 259 -3.42 -2.25 13.37
C PHE A 259 -3.14 -2.03 14.87
N GLY A 260 -2.08 -2.64 15.41
CA GLY A 260 -1.65 -2.41 16.80
C GLY A 260 -0.65 -1.25 16.91
N TYR A 261 0.51 -1.34 16.22
CA TYR A 261 1.57 -0.34 16.37
C TYR A 261 1.32 0.93 15.55
N LEU A 262 1.04 0.82 14.24
CA LEU A 262 0.73 1.97 13.38
C LEU A 262 -0.66 2.54 13.66
N ALA A 263 -1.50 1.84 14.42
CA ALA A 263 -2.85 2.23 14.79
C ALA A 263 -3.71 2.66 13.57
N ILE A 264 -3.58 1.93 12.45
CA ILE A 264 -4.43 2.17 11.28
C ILE A 264 -5.89 1.95 11.70
N PRO A 265 -6.82 2.89 11.42
CA PRO A 265 -8.22 2.73 11.77
C PRO A 265 -8.80 1.43 11.20
N LEU A 266 -9.43 0.64 12.05
CA LEU A 266 -9.99 -0.66 11.72
C LEU A 266 -11.49 -0.69 12.02
N ASN A 267 -12.31 -0.95 11.01
CA ASN A 267 -13.77 -0.99 11.13
C ASN A 267 -14.34 -2.42 11.09
N THR A 268 -13.50 -3.42 11.37
CA THR A 268 -13.88 -4.85 11.47
C THR A 268 -13.07 -5.49 12.62
N PRO A 269 -13.51 -6.61 13.20
CA PRO A 269 -12.66 -7.37 14.12
C PRO A 269 -11.34 -7.77 13.46
N VAL A 270 -10.22 -7.57 14.18
CA VAL A 270 -8.86 -7.84 13.67
C VAL A 270 -8.69 -9.29 13.20
N VAL A 271 -9.44 -10.22 13.78
CA VAL A 271 -9.46 -11.63 13.40
C VAL A 271 -9.90 -11.82 11.95
N ASN A 272 -10.82 -11.01 11.43
CA ASN A 272 -11.26 -11.10 10.03
C ASN A 272 -10.13 -10.76 9.06
N VAL A 273 -9.31 -9.76 9.38
CA VAL A 273 -8.13 -9.40 8.59
C VAL A 273 -7.10 -10.52 8.64
N TYR A 274 -6.87 -11.09 9.81
CA TYR A 274 -5.97 -12.23 9.95
C TYR A 274 -6.43 -13.45 9.15
N LEU A 275 -7.72 -13.79 9.20
CA LEU A 275 -8.28 -14.87 8.38
C LEU A 275 -8.16 -14.59 6.88
N LEU A 276 -8.36 -13.34 6.45
CA LEU A 276 -8.15 -12.95 5.06
C LEU A 276 -6.69 -13.15 4.63
N ASN A 277 -5.72 -12.84 5.49
CA ASN A 277 -4.31 -13.13 5.25
C ASN A 277 -4.03 -14.63 5.13
N LEU A 278 -4.66 -15.47 5.95
CA LEU A 278 -4.52 -16.93 5.85
C LEU A 278 -5.09 -17.45 4.53
N ILE A 279 -6.23 -16.93 4.08
CA ILE A 279 -6.81 -17.27 2.77
C ILE A 279 -5.83 -16.91 1.65
N LEU A 280 -5.24 -15.71 1.69
CA LEU A 280 -4.23 -15.28 0.72
C LEU A 280 -3.04 -16.25 0.67
N ILE A 281 -2.50 -16.65 1.83
CA ILE A 281 -1.38 -17.59 1.92
C ILE A 281 -1.75 -18.91 1.24
N VAL A 282 -2.88 -19.51 1.60
CA VAL A 282 -3.31 -20.80 1.05
C VAL A 282 -3.54 -20.72 -0.46
N VAL A 283 -4.18 -19.67 -0.94
CA VAL A 283 -4.44 -19.48 -2.37
C VAL A 283 -3.13 -19.33 -3.16
N TYR A 284 -2.17 -18.55 -2.66
CA TYR A 284 -0.87 -18.42 -3.32
C TYR A 284 -0.05 -19.71 -3.30
N GLN A 285 -0.13 -20.50 -2.24
CA GLN A 285 0.47 -21.84 -2.19
C GLN A 285 -0.17 -22.79 -3.21
N LEU A 286 -1.49 -22.74 -3.38
CA LEU A 286 -2.19 -23.55 -4.38
C LEU A 286 -1.88 -23.10 -5.81
N ILE A 287 -1.79 -21.79 -6.08
CA ILE A 287 -1.39 -21.31 -7.40
C ILE A 287 0.08 -21.67 -7.71
N ALA A 288 0.95 -21.66 -6.73
CA ALA A 288 2.35 -22.03 -6.94
C ALA A 288 2.50 -23.42 -7.56
N ILE A 289 1.65 -24.40 -7.18
CA ILE A 289 1.72 -25.74 -7.78
C ILE A 289 1.34 -25.75 -9.26
N PHE A 290 0.42 -24.87 -9.69
CA PHE A 290 0.13 -24.67 -11.12
C PHE A 290 1.38 -24.21 -11.88
N PHE A 291 2.10 -23.22 -11.37
CA PHE A 291 3.36 -22.78 -11.98
C PHE A 291 4.43 -23.87 -11.98
N VAL A 292 4.59 -24.61 -10.88
CA VAL A 292 5.54 -25.74 -10.79
C VAL A 292 5.27 -26.77 -11.86
N THR A 293 3.99 -27.10 -12.09
CA THR A 293 3.62 -28.14 -13.05
C THR A 293 3.64 -27.68 -14.50
N THR A 294 3.58 -26.37 -14.76
CA THR A 294 3.55 -25.82 -16.13
C THR A 294 4.93 -25.35 -16.60
N SER A 295 5.83 -25.03 -15.70
CA SER A 295 7.20 -24.60 -16.04
C SER A 295 8.06 -25.77 -16.53
N LYS A 296 8.99 -25.49 -17.45
CA LYS A 296 9.92 -26.46 -18.02
C LYS A 296 11.18 -26.63 -17.18
N ASP A 297 11.64 -25.54 -16.58
CA ASP A 297 12.87 -25.49 -15.80
C ASP A 297 12.70 -24.63 -14.53
N PHE A 298 13.63 -24.77 -13.59
CA PHE A 298 13.56 -24.11 -12.30
C PHE A 298 13.79 -22.59 -12.36
N ARG A 299 14.61 -22.11 -13.31
CA ARG A 299 14.88 -20.67 -13.51
C ARG A 299 13.64 -19.98 -14.03
N SER A 300 13.03 -20.54 -15.07
CA SER A 300 11.79 -20.04 -15.65
C SER A 300 10.66 -20.03 -14.62
N LEU A 301 10.56 -21.09 -13.78
CA LEU A 301 9.60 -21.15 -12.67
C LEU A 301 9.72 -19.96 -11.72
N CYS A 302 10.93 -19.67 -11.24
CA CYS A 302 11.15 -18.55 -10.31
C CYS A 302 10.90 -17.18 -10.97
N ALA A 303 11.30 -17.03 -12.23
CA ALA A 303 11.08 -15.79 -12.99
C ALA A 303 9.59 -15.52 -13.24
N THR A 304 8.84 -16.53 -13.69
CA THR A 304 7.40 -16.38 -13.98
C THR A 304 6.59 -16.15 -12.70
N GLY A 305 6.88 -16.87 -11.62
CA GLY A 305 6.17 -16.69 -10.35
C GLY A 305 6.49 -15.36 -9.67
N GLY A 306 7.74 -14.90 -9.71
CA GLY A 306 8.13 -13.58 -9.22
C GLY A 306 7.48 -12.45 -10.04
N GLY A 307 7.51 -12.57 -11.38
CA GLY A 307 6.84 -11.64 -12.30
C GLY A 307 5.33 -11.58 -12.06
N TYR A 308 4.67 -12.73 -11.95
CA TYR A 308 3.25 -12.81 -11.64
C TYR A 308 2.89 -12.08 -10.33
N SER A 309 3.64 -12.32 -9.25
CA SER A 309 3.38 -11.68 -7.96
C SER A 309 3.64 -10.16 -7.98
N SER A 310 4.64 -9.70 -8.73
CA SER A 310 4.94 -8.27 -8.87
C SER A 310 3.86 -7.55 -9.69
N LEU A 311 3.42 -8.15 -10.80
CA LEU A 311 2.33 -7.62 -11.62
C LEU A 311 1.01 -7.57 -10.85
N ALA A 312 0.72 -8.57 -10.01
CA ALA A 312 -0.47 -8.61 -9.16
C ALA A 312 -0.63 -7.35 -8.30
N PHE A 313 0.47 -6.83 -7.76
CA PHE A 313 0.44 -5.58 -6.99
C PHE A 313 0.13 -4.37 -7.88
N SER A 314 0.75 -4.28 -9.06
CA SER A 314 0.58 -3.15 -9.96
C SER A 314 -0.86 -2.97 -10.44
N PHE A 315 -1.60 -4.08 -10.63
CA PHE A 315 -2.99 -4.07 -11.09
C PHE A 315 -4.03 -4.08 -9.96
N SER A 316 -3.62 -4.25 -8.69
CA SER A 316 -4.51 -4.45 -7.54
C SER A 316 -5.45 -3.29 -7.20
N GLY A 317 -5.29 -2.14 -7.82
CA GLY A 317 -6.05 -0.92 -7.49
C GLY A 317 -5.39 -0.03 -6.43
N TYR A 318 -4.29 -0.46 -5.82
CA TYR A 318 -3.54 0.38 -4.89
C TYR A 318 -2.77 1.50 -5.59
N THR A 319 -2.13 1.20 -6.71
CA THR A 319 -1.31 2.17 -7.46
C THR A 319 -2.15 3.09 -8.34
N PHE A 320 -3.23 2.57 -8.91
CA PHE A 320 -4.17 3.30 -9.76
C PHE A 320 -5.60 2.83 -9.50
N PRO A 321 -6.57 3.74 -9.24
CA PRO A 321 -7.95 3.37 -8.97
C PRO A 321 -8.57 2.58 -10.11
N GLN A 322 -9.22 1.46 -9.79
CA GLN A 322 -9.80 0.56 -10.79
C GLN A 322 -10.92 1.18 -11.61
N GLU A 323 -11.64 2.14 -11.02
CA GLU A 323 -12.71 2.89 -11.69
C GLU A 323 -12.18 3.59 -12.94
N GLY A 324 -10.91 4.06 -12.89
CA GLY A 324 -10.22 4.70 -14.02
C GLY A 324 -9.52 3.73 -14.97
N MET A 325 -9.47 2.42 -14.67
CA MET A 325 -8.78 1.47 -15.55
C MET A 325 -9.61 1.13 -16.80
N PRO A 326 -8.98 1.01 -17.99
CA PRO A 326 -9.60 0.45 -19.18
C PRO A 326 -10.13 -0.97 -18.95
N THR A 327 -11.19 -1.38 -19.66
CA THR A 327 -11.83 -2.70 -19.51
C THR A 327 -10.83 -3.86 -19.68
N ALA A 328 -9.92 -3.77 -20.65
CA ALA A 328 -8.88 -4.78 -20.86
C ALA A 328 -7.98 -5.00 -19.63
N ILE A 329 -7.64 -3.90 -18.92
CA ILE A 329 -6.83 -3.97 -17.70
C ILE A 329 -7.63 -4.56 -16.54
N LYS A 330 -8.94 -4.26 -16.44
CA LYS A 330 -9.83 -4.89 -15.45
C LYS A 330 -9.95 -6.40 -15.64
N ILE A 331 -9.98 -6.86 -16.88
CA ILE A 331 -9.97 -8.30 -17.21
C ILE A 331 -8.61 -8.91 -16.79
N LEU A 332 -7.50 -8.25 -17.13
CA LEU A 332 -6.17 -8.71 -16.72
C LEU A 332 -6.01 -8.74 -15.19
N ASP A 333 -6.56 -7.77 -14.49
CA ASP A 333 -6.57 -7.72 -13.03
C ASP A 333 -7.26 -8.96 -12.40
N SER A 334 -8.28 -9.50 -13.05
CA SER A 334 -9.01 -10.69 -12.56
C SER A 334 -8.19 -11.97 -12.51
N ILE A 335 -7.04 -12.04 -13.19
CA ILE A 335 -6.12 -13.19 -13.12
C ILE A 335 -5.22 -13.20 -11.87
N PHE A 336 -5.30 -12.17 -11.03
CA PHE A 336 -4.49 -12.04 -9.81
C PHE A 336 -5.36 -12.15 -8.55
N PRO A 337 -5.18 -13.15 -7.68
CA PRO A 337 -5.94 -13.25 -6.43
C PRO A 337 -5.64 -12.10 -5.46
N PHE A 338 -4.47 -11.46 -5.59
CA PHE A 338 -4.11 -10.29 -4.79
C PHE A 338 -5.07 -9.12 -4.98
N SER A 339 -5.63 -8.95 -6.16
CA SER A 339 -6.61 -7.90 -6.45
C SER A 339 -7.91 -8.11 -5.67
N SER A 340 -8.40 -9.35 -5.59
CA SER A 340 -9.53 -9.72 -4.75
C SER A 340 -9.24 -9.49 -3.27
N TYR A 341 -8.04 -9.87 -2.82
CA TYR A 341 -7.58 -9.63 -1.46
C TYR A 341 -7.53 -8.13 -1.12
N ALA A 342 -6.91 -7.31 -1.97
CA ALA A 342 -6.76 -5.87 -1.75
C ALA A 342 -8.13 -5.17 -1.60
N ARG A 343 -9.09 -5.53 -2.45
CA ARG A 343 -10.47 -5.02 -2.36
C ARG A 343 -11.16 -5.45 -1.07
N MET A 344 -11.06 -6.73 -0.71
CA MET A 344 -11.62 -7.22 0.54
C MET A 344 -11.01 -6.52 1.74
N LEU A 345 -9.69 -6.36 1.77
CA LEU A 345 -9.01 -5.66 2.86
C LEU A 345 -9.49 -4.21 3.00
N ILE A 346 -9.54 -3.45 1.90
CA ILE A 346 -9.99 -2.06 1.91
C ILE A 346 -11.47 -1.98 2.31
N ASN A 347 -12.32 -2.79 1.70
CA ASN A 347 -13.76 -2.73 1.92
C ASN A 347 -14.13 -3.14 3.34
N THR A 348 -13.60 -4.25 3.85
CA THR A 348 -13.95 -4.74 5.18
C THR A 348 -13.19 -4.02 6.30
N ALA A 349 -11.86 -3.90 6.17
CA ALA A 349 -11.03 -3.35 7.25
C ALA A 349 -11.14 -1.82 7.36
N ILE A 350 -11.12 -1.11 6.22
CA ILE A 350 -11.04 0.35 6.23
C ILE A 350 -12.44 0.98 6.08
N LYS A 351 -13.25 0.50 5.12
CA LYS A 351 -14.59 1.07 4.88
C LYS A 351 -15.66 0.48 5.80
N GLY A 352 -15.42 -0.65 6.48
CA GLY A 352 -16.39 -1.29 7.36
C GLY A 352 -17.58 -1.91 6.63
N MET A 353 -17.40 -2.30 5.36
CA MET A 353 -18.47 -2.93 4.59
C MET A 353 -18.76 -4.36 5.10
N PRO A 354 -20.03 -4.80 5.11
CA PRO A 354 -20.40 -6.16 5.50
C PRO A 354 -19.70 -7.21 4.63
N LEU A 355 -19.31 -8.34 5.23
CA LEU A 355 -18.64 -9.45 4.51
C LEU A 355 -19.47 -9.99 3.33
N VAL A 356 -20.79 -9.88 3.38
CA VAL A 356 -21.70 -10.31 2.31
C VAL A 356 -21.41 -9.57 1.00
N GLU A 357 -21.06 -8.29 1.05
CA GLU A 357 -20.69 -7.50 -0.13
C GLU A 357 -19.33 -7.90 -0.71
N SER A 358 -18.56 -8.67 0.03
CA SER A 358 -17.27 -9.22 -0.39
C SER A 358 -17.36 -10.62 -1.04
N LEU A 359 -18.55 -11.24 -1.11
CA LEU A 359 -18.75 -12.57 -1.71
C LEU A 359 -18.18 -12.74 -3.13
N PRO A 360 -18.30 -11.76 -4.06
CA PRO A 360 -17.73 -11.89 -5.40
C PRO A 360 -16.20 -12.12 -5.38
N TYR A 361 -15.50 -11.53 -4.42
CA TYR A 361 -14.06 -11.69 -4.27
C TYR A 361 -13.67 -13.05 -3.69
N ILE A 362 -14.54 -13.61 -2.83
CA ILE A 362 -14.36 -14.97 -2.28
C ILE A 362 -14.47 -16.01 -3.41
N ILE A 363 -15.39 -15.82 -4.35
CA ILE A 363 -15.50 -16.68 -5.55
C ILE A 363 -14.20 -16.64 -6.35
N GLY A 364 -13.56 -15.46 -6.49
CA GLY A 364 -12.25 -15.33 -7.12
C GLY A 364 -11.22 -16.24 -6.45
N PHE A 365 -11.11 -16.24 -5.13
CA PHE A 365 -10.20 -17.13 -4.41
C PHE A 365 -10.50 -18.61 -4.64
N ALA A 366 -11.79 -18.99 -4.67
CA ALA A 366 -12.19 -20.37 -4.92
C ALA A 366 -11.77 -20.86 -6.32
N VAL A 367 -11.87 -20.02 -7.34
CA VAL A 367 -11.40 -20.34 -8.70
C VAL A 367 -9.90 -20.62 -8.71
N PHE A 368 -9.09 -19.77 -8.08
CA PHE A 368 -7.65 -19.98 -8.01
C PHE A 368 -7.27 -21.21 -7.19
N ALA A 369 -7.97 -21.46 -6.08
CA ALA A 369 -7.77 -22.67 -5.29
C ALA A 369 -8.08 -23.92 -6.11
N LEU A 370 -9.15 -23.91 -6.91
CA LEU A 370 -9.52 -25.01 -7.79
C LEU A 370 -8.45 -25.28 -8.84
N ILE A 371 -7.90 -24.23 -9.50
CA ILE A 371 -6.80 -24.38 -10.47
C ILE A 371 -5.61 -25.09 -9.82
N GLY A 372 -5.24 -24.68 -8.61
CA GLY A 372 -4.15 -25.30 -7.85
C GLY A 372 -4.43 -26.76 -7.53
N LEU A 373 -5.63 -27.08 -7.04
CA LEU A 373 -6.03 -28.44 -6.70
C LEU A 373 -6.04 -29.36 -7.94
N LEU A 374 -6.53 -28.89 -9.07
CA LEU A 374 -6.50 -29.63 -10.34
C LEU A 374 -5.06 -29.91 -10.81
N SER A 375 -4.14 -29.00 -10.53
CA SER A 375 -2.71 -29.16 -10.86
C SER A 375 -2.02 -30.28 -10.06
N LEU A 376 -2.59 -30.70 -8.92
CA LEU A 376 -2.05 -31.84 -8.14
C LEU A 376 -1.98 -33.13 -8.96
N LYS A 377 -2.90 -33.37 -9.89
CA LYS A 377 -2.86 -34.54 -10.75
C LYS A 377 -1.59 -34.57 -11.62
N LYS A 378 -1.26 -33.43 -12.23
CA LYS A 378 -0.04 -33.29 -13.04
C LYS A 378 1.23 -33.35 -12.19
N PHE A 379 1.18 -32.79 -10.99
CA PHE A 379 2.28 -32.88 -10.02
C PHE A 379 2.55 -34.31 -9.60
N SER A 380 1.51 -35.12 -9.35
CA SER A 380 1.67 -36.56 -9.06
C SER A 380 2.46 -37.29 -10.15
N TYR A 381 2.14 -37.00 -11.41
CA TYR A 381 2.87 -37.59 -12.54
C TYR A 381 4.34 -37.15 -12.57
N GLN A 382 4.60 -35.86 -12.33
CA GLN A 382 5.96 -35.32 -12.30
C GLN A 382 6.79 -35.87 -11.13
N LEU A 383 6.18 -36.07 -9.96
CA LEU A 383 6.88 -36.69 -8.81
C LEU A 383 7.36 -38.11 -9.13
N GLN A 384 6.61 -38.87 -9.94
CA GLN A 384 6.93 -40.26 -10.27
C GLN A 384 7.98 -40.36 -11.40
N LYS A 385 7.93 -39.47 -12.38
CA LYS A 385 8.79 -39.57 -13.59
C LYS A 385 10.04 -38.71 -13.56
N GLY A 386 10.11 -37.71 -12.67
CA GLY A 386 11.18 -36.72 -12.66
C GLY A 386 10.98 -35.70 -13.83
N HIS A 387 11.01 -34.40 -13.55
CA HIS A 387 10.97 -33.42 -14.64
C HIS A 387 11.40 -32.04 -14.18
N TYR A 388 12.63 -31.70 -14.46
CA TYR A 388 13.03 -30.46 -15.12
C TYR A 388 14.17 -30.82 -16.07
N GLU A 389 14.05 -30.43 -17.32
CA GLU A 389 15.19 -30.45 -18.25
C GLU A 389 16.29 -29.56 -17.66
N GLU A 390 17.55 -30.00 -17.69
CA GLU A 390 18.72 -29.26 -17.17
C GLU A 390 18.96 -27.94 -17.92
#